data_46db8839a44eb699ecfad0e026a284d6
#
_entry.id   46db8839a44eb699ecfad0e026a284d6
#
_cell.length_a   1.000
_cell.length_b   1.000
_cell.length_c   1.000
_cell.angle_alpha   90.00
_cell.angle_beta   90.00
_cell.angle_gamma   90.00
#
_symmetry.space_group_name_H-M   'P 1'
#
loop_
_entity.id
_entity.type
_entity.pdbx_description
1 polymer ?
#
loop_
_entity_poly.entity_id
_entity_poly.type
_entity_poly.pdbx_seq_one_letter_code
_entity_poly.pdbx_strand_id
1 'polypeptide(L)'
;MSDSENPFVLLARITVKEGMVDEYLKIAEEVDKAVEKTEEGMLLHTFDRDPDDPHKFVWTEVYRKSDDFLFHVDNPPVEEYVEKHAELATHFSIEIYGNVSNEVIETIKSRKFPFKHFASTSVGYIRSERFA
;
A
#
# COMPACT_ATOMS: atom_id res chain seq x y z
N MET A 1 11.02 12.53 -17.48
CA MET A 1 10.84 11.28 -16.73
C MET A 1 9.56 10.58 -17.13
N SER A 2 9.59 9.27 -17.26
CA SER A 2 8.36 8.52 -17.50
C SER A 2 7.55 8.38 -16.21
N ASP A 3 6.25 8.13 -16.33
CA ASP A 3 5.37 7.93 -15.17
C ASP A 3 5.80 6.77 -14.30
N SER A 4 6.52 5.79 -14.88
CA SER A 4 7.00 4.61 -14.14
C SER A 4 8.12 4.91 -13.15
N GLU A 5 8.77 6.06 -13.27
CA GLU A 5 9.93 6.43 -12.44
C GLU A 5 9.63 7.47 -11.37
N ASN A 6 8.39 7.89 -11.24
CA ASN A 6 8.01 8.88 -10.23
C ASN A 6 7.76 8.23 -8.86
N PRO A 7 8.25 8.85 -7.78
CA PRO A 7 7.84 8.44 -6.44
C PRO A 7 6.34 8.72 -6.27
N PHE A 8 5.69 7.91 -5.44
CA PHE A 8 4.27 8.12 -5.18
C PHE A 8 3.87 7.56 -3.81
N VAL A 9 2.71 7.97 -3.34
CA VAL A 9 2.15 7.55 -2.06
C VAL A 9 0.93 6.66 -2.33
N LEU A 10 0.83 5.59 -1.56
CA LEU A 10 -0.34 4.72 -1.56
C LEU A 10 -0.90 4.64 -0.14
N LEU A 11 -2.20 4.81 -0.01
CA LEU A 11 -2.91 4.55 1.24
C LEU A 11 -3.82 3.35 1.03
N ALA A 12 -3.73 2.38 1.94
CA ALA A 12 -4.64 1.24 1.96
C ALA A 12 -5.44 1.31 3.26
N ARG A 13 -6.75 1.52 3.12
CA ARG A 13 -7.66 1.65 4.27
C ARG A 13 -8.29 0.31 4.57
N ILE A 14 -8.21 -0.09 5.84
CA ILE A 14 -8.60 -1.42 6.27
C ILE A 14 -9.56 -1.33 7.44
N THR A 15 -10.61 -2.16 7.42
CA THR A 15 -11.46 -2.38 8.58
C THR A 15 -11.34 -3.84 8.99
N VAL A 16 -10.92 -4.08 10.22
CA VAL A 16 -10.74 -5.42 10.79
C VAL A 16 -12.03 -5.87 11.45
N LYS A 17 -12.34 -7.15 11.35
CA LYS A 17 -13.51 -7.74 12.01
C LYS A 17 -13.40 -7.61 13.52
N GLU A 18 -14.54 -7.46 14.18
CA GLU A 18 -14.60 -7.43 15.63
C GLU A 18 -14.00 -8.71 16.22
N GLY A 19 -13.15 -8.54 17.22
CA GLY A 19 -12.48 -9.65 17.88
C GLY A 19 -11.22 -10.16 17.17
N MET A 20 -10.89 -9.61 16.00
CA MET A 20 -9.75 -10.07 15.18
C MET A 20 -8.57 -9.11 15.15
N VAL A 21 -8.62 -8.01 15.92
CA VAL A 21 -7.58 -6.99 15.85
C VAL A 21 -6.21 -7.53 16.24
N ASP A 22 -6.10 -8.26 17.36
CA ASP A 22 -4.81 -8.77 17.81
C ASP A 22 -4.18 -9.72 16.78
N GLU A 23 -5.00 -10.58 16.18
CA GLU A 23 -4.56 -11.50 15.15
C GLU A 23 -4.14 -10.76 13.89
N TYR A 24 -4.91 -9.72 13.52
CA TYR A 24 -4.57 -8.90 12.36
C TYR A 24 -3.24 -8.16 12.58
N LEU A 25 -3.00 -7.63 13.77
CA LEU A 25 -1.74 -6.94 14.07
C LEU A 25 -0.54 -7.88 13.95
N LYS A 26 -0.71 -9.17 14.22
CA LYS A 26 0.35 -10.15 14.03
C LYS A 26 0.70 -10.32 12.55
N ILE A 27 -0.31 -10.48 11.69
CA ILE A 27 -0.03 -10.64 10.26
C ILE A 27 0.51 -9.35 9.64
N ALA A 28 0.05 -8.20 10.15
CA ALA A 28 0.56 -6.90 9.71
C ALA A 28 2.04 -6.74 10.06
N GLU A 29 2.44 -7.11 11.29
CA GLU A 29 3.83 -7.04 11.70
C GLU A 29 4.71 -8.00 10.90
N GLU A 30 4.23 -9.21 10.63
CA GLU A 30 4.97 -10.18 9.84
C GLU A 30 5.23 -9.69 8.42
N VAL A 31 4.20 -9.14 7.75
CA VAL A 31 4.36 -8.63 6.39
C VAL A 31 5.24 -7.39 6.38
N ASP A 32 5.10 -6.51 7.37
CA ASP A 32 5.92 -5.31 7.48
C ASP A 32 7.40 -5.65 7.56
N LYS A 33 7.77 -6.59 8.42
CA LYS A 33 9.17 -7.02 8.56
C LYS A 33 9.69 -7.68 7.28
N ALA A 34 8.85 -8.45 6.60
CA ALA A 34 9.24 -9.07 5.35
C ALA A 34 9.45 -8.03 4.25
N VAL A 35 8.58 -7.03 4.17
CA VAL A 35 8.70 -5.93 3.22
C VAL A 35 9.99 -5.14 3.47
N GLU A 36 10.24 -4.76 4.71
CA GLU A 36 11.46 -4.03 5.09
C GLU A 36 12.72 -4.78 4.63
N LYS A 37 12.70 -6.09 4.78
CA LYS A 37 13.85 -6.93 4.46
C LYS A 37 14.05 -7.16 2.96
N THR A 38 13.00 -7.17 2.18
CA THR A 38 13.04 -7.64 0.78
C THR A 38 12.72 -6.58 -0.26
N GLU A 39 12.19 -5.42 0.12
CA GLU A 39 11.73 -4.38 -0.82
C GLU A 39 12.45 -3.06 -0.62
N GLU A 40 13.60 -2.90 -1.28
CA GLU A 40 14.40 -1.67 -1.18
C GLU A 40 13.65 -0.42 -1.63
N GLY A 41 12.74 -0.57 -2.57
CA GLY A 41 12.01 0.56 -3.14
C GLY A 41 10.79 1.02 -2.35
N MET A 42 10.46 0.30 -1.28
CA MET A 42 9.42 0.73 -0.33
C MET A 42 10.09 1.60 0.73
N LEU A 43 9.92 2.91 0.62
CA LEU A 43 10.67 3.87 1.43
C LEU A 43 10.00 4.21 2.76
N LEU A 44 8.71 3.98 2.84
CA LEU A 44 7.94 4.15 4.06
C LEU A 44 6.81 3.12 4.03
N HIS A 45 6.63 2.42 5.13
CA HIS A 45 5.60 1.37 5.22
C HIS A 45 5.13 1.34 6.67
N THR A 46 4.02 2.01 6.95
CA THR A 46 3.50 2.13 8.31
C THR A 46 2.04 1.71 8.38
N PHE A 47 1.68 1.09 9.48
CA PHE A 47 0.31 0.63 9.74
C PHE A 47 -0.21 1.38 10.96
N ASP A 48 -1.11 2.34 10.76
CA ASP A 48 -1.55 3.23 11.80
C ASP A 48 -3.02 3.03 12.12
N ARG A 49 -3.33 3.02 13.41
CA ARG A 49 -4.70 2.85 13.89
C ARG A 49 -5.45 4.18 13.85
N ASP A 50 -6.69 4.14 13.40
CA ASP A 50 -7.58 5.29 13.45
C ASP A 50 -7.83 5.66 14.91
N PRO A 51 -7.61 6.93 15.31
CA PRO A 51 -7.82 7.33 16.70
C PRO A 51 -9.29 7.28 17.14
N ASP A 52 -10.22 7.27 16.20
CA ASP A 52 -11.66 7.29 16.48
C ASP A 52 -12.34 5.93 16.37
N ASP A 53 -11.65 4.93 15.80
CA ASP A 53 -12.21 3.59 15.61
C ASP A 53 -11.12 2.52 15.73
N PRO A 54 -11.14 1.71 16.80
CA PRO A 54 -10.09 0.73 17.05
C PRO A 54 -10.02 -0.42 16.02
N HIS A 55 -11.00 -0.53 15.13
CA HIS A 55 -11.02 -1.55 14.10
C HIS A 55 -10.52 -1.04 12.75
N LYS A 56 -10.25 0.25 12.64
CA LYS A 56 -9.80 0.86 11.39
C LYS A 56 -8.32 1.19 11.41
N PHE A 57 -7.68 0.89 10.30
CA PHE A 57 -6.24 1.08 10.13
C PHE A 57 -5.94 1.62 8.74
N VAL A 58 -4.79 2.23 8.60
CA VAL A 58 -4.30 2.70 7.30
C VAL A 58 -2.85 2.25 7.13
N TRP A 59 -2.56 1.56 6.03
CA TRP A 59 -1.20 1.41 5.55
C TRP A 59 -0.84 2.69 4.81
N THR A 60 0.27 3.31 5.17
CA THR A 60 0.85 4.40 4.37
C THR A 60 2.11 3.85 3.74
N GLU A 61 2.17 3.90 2.41
CA GLU A 61 3.27 3.33 1.64
C GLU A 61 3.82 4.38 0.70
N VAL A 62 5.13 4.55 0.72
CA VAL A 62 5.82 5.45 -0.21
C VAL A 62 6.76 4.60 -1.06
N TYR A 63 6.52 4.62 -2.36
CA TYR A 63 7.31 3.87 -3.33
C TYR A 63 8.26 4.80 -4.07
N ARG A 64 9.44 4.31 -4.34
CA ARG A 64 10.42 5.04 -5.14
C ARG A 64 9.95 5.20 -6.59
N LYS A 65 9.32 4.16 -7.14
CA LYS A 65 8.81 4.16 -8.52
C LYS A 65 7.78 3.04 -8.71
N SER A 66 7.09 3.05 -9.84
CA SER A 66 6.02 2.09 -10.16
C SER A 66 6.47 0.63 -10.10
N ASP A 67 7.69 0.32 -10.58
CA ASP A 67 8.18 -1.06 -10.54
C ASP A 67 8.29 -1.62 -9.13
N ASP A 68 8.51 -0.76 -8.14
CA ASP A 68 8.60 -1.21 -6.75
C ASP A 68 7.23 -1.64 -6.22
N PHE A 69 6.16 -1.04 -6.70
CA PHE A 69 4.80 -1.49 -6.38
C PHE A 69 4.50 -2.83 -7.05
N LEU A 70 4.90 -2.98 -8.33
CA LEU A 70 4.69 -4.23 -9.05
C LEU A 70 5.44 -5.39 -8.40
N PHE A 71 6.63 -5.13 -7.88
CA PHE A 71 7.38 -6.10 -7.08
C PHE A 71 6.61 -6.45 -5.81
N HIS A 72 6.08 -5.43 -5.13
CA HIS A 72 5.35 -5.60 -3.86
C HIS A 72 4.15 -6.55 -4.02
N VAL A 73 3.33 -6.35 -5.03
CA VAL A 73 2.11 -7.15 -5.20
C VAL A 73 2.38 -8.62 -5.51
N ASP A 74 3.56 -8.92 -6.06
CA ASP A 74 3.96 -10.29 -6.39
C ASP A 74 4.89 -10.91 -5.33
N ASN A 75 5.25 -10.13 -4.32
CA ASN A 75 6.13 -10.61 -3.25
C ASN A 75 5.38 -11.64 -2.41
N PRO A 76 5.88 -12.89 -2.26
CA PRO A 76 5.15 -13.95 -1.56
C PRO A 76 4.62 -13.60 -0.17
N PRO A 77 5.38 -12.91 0.71
CA PRO A 77 4.83 -12.52 2.01
C PRO A 77 3.61 -11.60 1.91
N VAL A 78 3.57 -10.75 0.87
CA VAL A 78 2.44 -9.85 0.64
C VAL A 78 1.22 -10.62 0.17
N GLU A 79 1.40 -11.57 -0.74
CA GLU A 79 0.31 -12.42 -1.20
C GLU A 79 -0.29 -13.22 -0.05
N GLU A 80 0.55 -13.77 0.82
CA GLU A 80 0.11 -14.49 2.01
C GLU A 80 -0.68 -13.58 2.95
N TYR A 81 -0.22 -12.36 3.15
CA TYR A 81 -0.92 -11.38 3.95
C TYR A 81 -2.31 -11.07 3.38
N VAL A 82 -2.41 -10.88 2.07
CA VAL A 82 -3.70 -10.59 1.43
C VAL A 82 -4.69 -11.73 1.62
N GLU A 83 -4.23 -12.98 1.55
CA GLU A 83 -5.07 -14.14 1.80
C GLU A 83 -5.60 -14.15 3.24
N LYS A 84 -4.72 -13.89 4.21
CA LYS A 84 -5.11 -13.83 5.63
C LYS A 84 -6.02 -12.63 5.91
N HIS A 85 -5.75 -11.50 5.25
CA HIS A 85 -6.59 -10.32 5.35
C HIS A 85 -8.04 -10.63 5.02
N ALA A 86 -8.27 -11.40 3.95
CA ALA A 86 -9.63 -11.75 3.52
C ALA A 86 -10.44 -12.44 4.62
N GLU A 87 -9.79 -13.18 5.51
CA GLU A 87 -10.45 -13.88 6.61
C GLU A 87 -10.67 -13.00 7.83
N LEU A 88 -9.82 -11.99 8.04
CA LEU A 88 -9.79 -11.20 9.28
C LEU A 88 -10.39 -9.81 9.15
N ALA A 89 -10.66 -9.35 7.94
CA ALA A 89 -11.12 -7.99 7.71
C ALA A 89 -12.34 -7.93 6.79
N THR A 90 -13.04 -6.80 6.83
CA THR A 90 -14.26 -6.57 6.06
C THR A 90 -14.09 -5.55 4.95
N HIS A 91 -13.03 -4.76 4.98
CA HIS A 91 -12.83 -3.67 4.03
C HIS A 91 -11.35 -3.52 3.66
N PHE A 92 -11.12 -3.24 2.38
CA PHE A 92 -9.82 -2.89 1.84
C PHE A 92 -10.02 -1.95 0.66
N SER A 93 -9.54 -0.72 0.76
CA SER A 93 -9.60 0.22 -0.35
C SER A 93 -8.24 0.89 -0.54
N ILE A 94 -7.94 1.26 -1.77
CA ILE A 94 -6.64 1.82 -2.15
C ILE A 94 -6.81 3.23 -2.71
N GLU A 95 -5.94 4.14 -2.28
CA GLU A 95 -5.81 5.48 -2.86
C GLU A 95 -4.35 5.65 -3.27
N ILE A 96 -4.11 6.12 -4.49
CA ILE A 96 -2.78 6.46 -4.96
C ILE A 96 -2.71 7.96 -5.25
N TYR A 97 -1.65 8.58 -4.81
CA TYR A 97 -1.37 10.01 -5.00
C TYR A 97 -0.08 10.14 -5.80
N GLY A 98 -0.20 10.60 -7.03
CA GLY A 98 0.94 10.78 -7.94
C GLY A 98 0.78 10.03 -9.25
N ASN A 99 1.71 10.25 -10.15
CA ASN A 99 1.73 9.58 -11.45
C ASN A 99 2.35 8.19 -11.33
N VAL A 100 1.65 7.20 -11.87
CA VAL A 100 2.13 5.83 -11.90
C VAL A 100 1.95 5.27 -13.30
N SER A 101 2.61 4.13 -13.59
CA SER A 101 2.47 3.48 -14.88
C SER A 101 1.08 2.90 -15.06
N ASN A 102 0.67 2.71 -16.32
CA ASN A 102 -0.60 2.07 -16.63
C ASN A 102 -0.66 0.65 -16.07
N GLU A 103 0.47 -0.04 -16.00
CA GLU A 103 0.55 -1.39 -15.46
C GLU A 103 0.16 -1.44 -13.98
N VAL A 104 0.54 -0.43 -13.20
CA VAL A 104 0.10 -0.32 -11.80
C VAL A 104 -1.42 -0.22 -11.72
N ILE A 105 -2.02 0.65 -12.53
CA ILE A 105 -3.47 0.85 -12.54
C ILE A 105 -4.21 -0.44 -12.94
N GLU A 106 -3.73 -1.09 -14.00
CA GLU A 106 -4.31 -2.35 -14.48
C GLU A 106 -4.22 -3.44 -13.43
N THR A 107 -3.09 -3.52 -12.73
CA THR A 107 -2.87 -4.52 -11.68
C THR A 107 -3.87 -4.33 -10.54
N ILE A 108 -4.05 -3.10 -10.08
CA ILE A 108 -4.99 -2.82 -8.99
C ILE A 108 -6.43 -3.13 -9.42
N LYS A 109 -6.81 -2.72 -10.63
CA LYS A 109 -8.15 -3.00 -11.15
C LYS A 109 -8.41 -4.49 -11.28
N SER A 110 -7.41 -5.27 -11.68
CA SER A 110 -7.54 -6.72 -11.81
C SER A 110 -7.83 -7.41 -10.48
N ARG A 111 -7.41 -6.80 -9.38
CA ARG A 111 -7.64 -7.34 -8.03
C ARG A 111 -8.98 -6.92 -7.44
N LYS A 112 -9.70 -6.06 -8.14
CA LYS A 112 -11.07 -5.63 -7.80
C LYS A 112 -11.23 -4.94 -6.45
N PHE A 113 -10.16 -4.33 -5.95
CA PHE A 113 -10.26 -3.48 -4.76
C PHE A 113 -10.89 -2.13 -5.12
N PRO A 114 -11.71 -1.53 -4.26
CA PRO A 114 -12.10 -0.14 -4.41
C PRO A 114 -10.85 0.73 -4.54
N PHE A 115 -10.81 1.58 -5.57
CA PHE A 115 -9.59 2.29 -5.93
C PHE A 115 -9.87 3.71 -6.39
N LYS A 116 -9.05 4.63 -5.91
CA LYS A 116 -9.11 6.03 -6.32
C LYS A 116 -7.70 6.52 -6.63
N HIS A 117 -7.53 7.09 -7.82
CA HIS A 117 -6.22 7.57 -8.27
C HIS A 117 -6.21 9.09 -8.40
N PHE A 118 -5.43 9.74 -7.57
CA PHE A 118 -5.19 11.20 -7.62
C PHE A 118 -3.97 11.43 -8.50
N ALA A 119 -4.17 11.40 -9.81
CA ALA A 119 -3.10 11.40 -10.80
C ALA A 119 -2.41 12.74 -10.98
N SER A 120 -3.14 13.85 -10.70
CA SER A 120 -2.62 15.18 -10.96
C SER A 120 -2.41 15.96 -9.67
N THR A 121 -1.19 16.44 -9.49
CA THR A 121 -0.89 17.37 -8.40
C THR A 121 -1.26 18.77 -8.85
N SER A 122 -2.26 19.36 -8.20
CA SER A 122 -2.68 20.74 -8.52
C SER A 122 -1.68 21.76 -8.02
N VAL A 123 -1.11 21.52 -6.84
CA VAL A 123 -0.09 22.40 -6.23
C VAL A 123 0.85 21.50 -5.44
N GLY A 124 2.14 21.67 -5.64
CA GLY A 124 3.13 20.93 -4.87
C GLY A 124 4.32 20.51 -5.70
N TYR A 125 5.25 19.84 -5.04
CA TYR A 125 6.44 19.33 -5.70
C TYR A 125 6.92 18.06 -5.02
N ILE A 126 7.76 17.30 -5.73
CA ILE A 126 8.45 16.12 -5.20
C ILE A 126 9.94 16.36 -5.45
N ARG A 127 10.76 16.20 -4.42
CA ARG A 127 12.21 16.26 -4.58
C ARG A 127 12.70 14.88 -5.04
N SER A 128 12.48 14.60 -6.30
CA SER A 128 12.71 13.27 -6.89
C SER A 128 14.13 12.77 -6.69
N GLU A 129 15.11 13.67 -6.67
CA GLU A 129 16.52 13.31 -6.46
C GLU A 129 16.80 12.71 -5.08
N ARG A 130 15.90 12.91 -4.14
CA ARG A 130 16.04 12.34 -2.79
C ARG A 130 15.53 10.92 -2.70
N PHE A 131 14.87 10.43 -3.74
CA PHE A 131 14.29 9.08 -3.79
C PHE A 131 15.10 8.14 -4.70
N ALA A 132 16.23 8.59 -5.17
CA ALA A 132 17.06 7.79 -6.07
C ALA A 132 17.76 6.63 -5.34
#